data_494f6f9266309301ea54a253295d024b
#
_entry.id   494f6f9266309301ea54a253295d024b
#
_cell.length_a   1.000
_cell.length_b   1.000
_cell.length_c   1.000
_cell.angle_alpha   90.00
_cell.angle_beta   90.00
_cell.angle_gamma   90.00
#
_symmetry.space_group_name_H-M   'P 1'
#
loop_
_entity.id
_entity.type
_entity.pdbx_description
1 polymer ?
#
loop_
_entity_poly.entity_id
_entity_poly.type
_entity_poly.pdbx_seq_one_letter_code
_entity_poly.pdbx_strand_id
1 'polypeptide(L)'
;MLDRDRPGAWTVRRVFDAFPRLEERKQHRGNQLSGGERQMLAIGRALMTGPRFILMDEPTEGLAPLMVEIVEDILKALRQEGLGVLLVEQNLYAALAVADRVCIFETGRVVWEGTPAQLQAQQDLFERYLGIH
;
A
#
# COMPACT_ATOMS: atom_id res chain seq x y z
N MET A 1 -1.21 2.09 -24.37
CA MET A 1 -1.56 3.51 -24.37
C MET A 1 -2.02 3.88 -22.95
N LEU A 2 -1.34 4.81 -22.31
CA LEU A 2 -1.72 5.27 -20.97
C LEU A 2 -2.94 6.17 -21.10
N ASP A 3 -4.06 5.74 -20.54
CA ASP A 3 -5.30 6.53 -20.57
C ASP A 3 -5.26 7.58 -19.44
N ARG A 4 -4.54 8.67 -19.72
CA ARG A 4 -4.35 9.79 -18.79
C ARG A 4 -5.58 10.69 -18.67
N ASP A 5 -6.51 10.57 -19.61
CA ASP A 5 -7.66 11.47 -19.73
C ASP A 5 -8.96 10.87 -19.21
N ARG A 6 -8.94 9.63 -18.70
CA ARG A 6 -10.15 9.01 -18.14
C ARG A 6 -10.57 9.70 -16.84
N PRO A 7 -11.87 9.81 -16.55
CA PRO A 7 -12.34 10.27 -15.25
C PRO A 7 -11.73 9.46 -14.09
N GLY A 8 -11.19 10.17 -13.10
CA GLY A 8 -10.54 9.54 -11.96
C GLY A 8 -9.07 9.12 -12.17
N ALA A 9 -8.47 9.46 -13.33
CA ALA A 9 -7.05 9.22 -13.57
C ALA A 9 -6.17 9.92 -12.52
N TRP A 10 -5.06 9.27 -12.16
CA TRP A 10 -4.07 9.87 -11.29
C TRP A 10 -3.21 10.88 -12.08
N THR A 11 -3.26 12.13 -11.64
CA THR A 11 -2.48 13.25 -12.17
C THR A 11 -1.45 13.70 -11.16
N VAL A 12 -0.49 14.53 -11.57
CA VAL A 12 0.46 15.17 -10.65
C VAL A 12 -0.29 15.92 -9.53
N ARG A 13 -1.36 16.64 -9.87
CA ARG A 13 -2.17 17.34 -8.88
C ARG A 13 -2.78 16.39 -7.86
N ARG A 14 -3.36 15.29 -8.32
CA ARG A 14 -3.94 14.28 -7.43
C ARG A 14 -2.90 13.61 -6.54
N VAL A 15 -1.69 13.34 -7.06
CA VAL A 15 -0.57 12.82 -6.26
C VAL A 15 -0.16 13.81 -5.19
N PHE A 16 -0.04 15.09 -5.51
CA PHE A 16 0.31 16.12 -4.54
C PHE A 16 -0.78 16.34 -3.48
N ASP A 17 -2.05 16.20 -3.85
CA ASP A 17 -3.17 16.26 -2.88
C ASP A 17 -3.12 15.07 -1.91
N ALA A 18 -2.78 13.88 -2.39
CA ALA A 18 -2.63 12.68 -1.57
C ALA A 18 -1.35 12.72 -0.71
N PHE A 19 -0.27 13.28 -1.26
CA PHE A 19 1.05 13.38 -0.64
C PHE A 19 1.55 14.82 -0.62
N PRO A 20 1.04 15.69 0.26
CA PRO A 20 1.44 17.11 0.31
C PRO A 20 2.95 17.33 0.47
N ARG A 21 3.66 16.43 1.15
CA ARG A 21 5.12 16.51 1.31
C ARG A 21 5.86 16.43 -0.02
N LEU A 22 5.33 15.72 -1.01
CA LEU A 22 5.93 15.68 -2.34
C LEU A 22 5.83 17.04 -3.04
N GLU A 23 4.72 17.75 -2.87
CA GLU A 23 4.57 19.10 -3.42
C GLU A 23 5.55 20.07 -2.78
N GLU A 24 5.73 20.03 -1.46
CA GLU A 24 6.70 20.83 -0.73
C GLU A 24 8.14 20.57 -1.21
N ARG A 25 8.43 19.35 -1.67
CA ARG A 25 9.74 18.89 -2.11
C ARG A 25 9.91 18.84 -3.62
N LYS A 26 8.98 19.40 -4.40
CA LYS A 26 8.96 19.29 -5.87
C LYS A 26 10.21 19.84 -6.57
N GLN A 27 10.93 20.74 -5.93
CA GLN A 27 12.19 21.31 -6.44
C GLN A 27 13.44 20.55 -5.97
N HIS A 28 13.26 19.54 -5.09
CA HIS A 28 14.36 18.73 -4.61
C HIS A 28 14.68 17.58 -5.57
N ARG A 29 15.95 17.17 -5.57
CA ARG A 29 16.38 15.96 -6.27
C ARG A 29 15.96 14.73 -5.47
N GLY A 30 15.82 13.57 -6.15
CA GLY A 30 15.42 12.33 -5.50
C GLY A 30 16.32 11.91 -4.33
N ASN A 31 17.62 12.18 -4.42
CA ASN A 31 18.58 11.90 -3.34
C ASN A 31 18.47 12.83 -2.12
N GLN A 32 17.69 13.90 -2.22
CA GLN A 32 17.41 14.84 -1.14
C GLN A 32 16.12 14.51 -0.39
N LEU A 33 15.37 13.52 -0.85
CA LEU A 33 14.13 13.07 -0.22
C LEU A 33 14.43 12.10 0.94
N SER A 34 13.61 12.17 2.00
CA SER A 34 13.62 11.16 3.05
C SER A 34 13.19 9.79 2.52
N GLY A 35 13.40 8.72 3.30
CA GLY A 35 12.94 7.38 2.94
C GLY A 35 11.43 7.32 2.70
N GLY A 36 10.64 7.96 3.56
CA GLY A 36 9.18 8.04 3.43
C GLY A 36 8.75 8.85 2.21
N GLU A 37 9.40 9.98 1.94
CA GLU A 37 9.12 10.81 0.75
C GLU A 37 9.44 10.04 -0.54
N ARG A 38 10.54 9.29 -0.57
CA ARG A 38 10.86 8.41 -1.71
C ARG A 38 9.82 7.32 -1.92
N GLN A 39 9.31 6.74 -0.85
CA GLN A 39 8.23 5.73 -0.92
C GLN A 39 6.94 6.34 -1.48
N MET A 40 6.54 7.51 -1.01
CA MET A 40 5.40 8.25 -1.55
C MET A 40 5.58 8.58 -3.04
N LEU A 41 6.79 8.99 -3.44
CA LEU A 41 7.11 9.25 -4.84
C LEU A 41 6.99 7.99 -5.70
N ALA A 42 7.47 6.85 -5.20
CA ALA A 42 7.35 5.58 -5.91
C ALA A 42 5.89 5.16 -6.13
N ILE A 43 5.05 5.29 -5.09
CA ILE A 43 3.62 5.02 -5.18
C ILE A 43 2.96 5.97 -6.19
N GLY A 44 3.21 7.27 -6.08
CA GLY A 44 2.65 8.27 -6.98
C GLY A 44 3.02 8.04 -8.44
N ARG A 45 4.27 7.70 -8.72
CA ARG A 45 4.73 7.36 -10.07
C ARG A 45 4.01 6.13 -10.63
N ALA A 46 3.86 5.09 -9.84
CA ALA A 46 3.14 3.89 -10.25
C ALA A 46 1.67 4.21 -10.58
N LEU A 47 0.99 4.98 -9.74
CA LEU A 47 -0.40 5.37 -9.95
C LEU A 47 -0.59 6.21 -11.21
N MET A 48 0.35 7.08 -11.54
CA MET A 48 0.29 7.93 -12.74
C MET A 48 0.45 7.15 -14.05
N THR A 49 0.86 5.89 -14.01
CA THR A 49 0.85 5.03 -15.21
C THR A 49 -0.57 4.60 -15.62
N GLY A 50 -1.58 4.87 -14.82
CA GLY A 50 -2.96 4.47 -15.05
C GLY A 50 -3.19 2.95 -14.95
N PRO A 51 -2.67 2.27 -13.92
CA PRO A 51 -2.73 0.83 -13.84
C PRO A 51 -4.16 0.34 -13.54
N ARG A 52 -4.48 -0.87 -13.98
CA ARG A 52 -5.65 -1.63 -13.53
C ARG A 52 -5.33 -2.49 -12.32
N PHE A 53 -4.05 -2.78 -12.15
CA PHE A 53 -3.52 -3.62 -11.10
C PHE A 53 -2.17 -3.09 -10.64
N ILE A 54 -1.94 -3.01 -9.34
CA ILE A 54 -0.70 -2.53 -8.75
C ILE A 54 -0.13 -3.56 -7.78
N LEU A 55 1.18 -3.74 -7.84
CA LEU A 55 1.92 -4.58 -6.91
C LEU A 55 2.68 -3.67 -5.95
N MET A 56 2.53 -3.90 -4.66
CA MET A 56 3.25 -3.16 -3.62
C MET A 56 3.97 -4.14 -2.70
N ASP A 57 5.27 -3.99 -2.60
CA ASP A 57 6.12 -4.82 -1.76
C ASP A 57 6.59 -4.01 -0.55
N GLU A 58 6.04 -4.34 0.62
CA GLU A 58 6.34 -3.70 1.91
C GLU A 58 6.27 -2.16 1.87
N PRO A 59 5.17 -1.56 1.37
CA PRO A 59 5.11 -0.11 1.16
C PRO A 59 5.16 0.71 2.45
N THR A 60 4.90 0.09 3.61
CA THR A 60 4.91 0.77 4.92
C THR A 60 6.21 0.54 5.70
N GLU A 61 7.15 -0.24 5.19
CA GLU A 61 8.40 -0.54 5.87
C GLU A 61 9.20 0.75 6.14
N GLY A 62 9.60 0.92 7.40
CA GLY A 62 10.41 2.07 7.83
C GLY A 62 9.68 3.42 7.85
N LEU A 63 8.36 3.43 7.62
CA LEU A 63 7.57 4.65 7.67
C LEU A 63 7.14 5.00 9.10
N ALA A 64 7.08 6.30 9.39
CA ALA A 64 6.45 6.79 10.62
C ALA A 64 4.95 6.44 10.63
N PRO A 65 4.31 6.28 11.82
CA PRO A 65 2.91 5.87 11.92
C PRO A 65 1.93 6.72 11.11
N LEU A 66 2.11 8.03 11.09
CA LEU A 66 1.27 8.93 10.30
C LEU A 66 1.37 8.64 8.79
N MET A 67 2.55 8.28 8.30
CA MET A 67 2.76 7.94 6.90
C MET A 67 2.16 6.57 6.54
N VAL A 68 2.19 5.63 7.48
CA VAL A 68 1.50 4.34 7.34
C VAL A 68 0.00 4.57 7.14
N GLU A 69 -0.62 5.41 7.94
CA GLU A 69 -2.05 5.77 7.79
C GLU A 69 -2.36 6.39 6.43
N ILE A 70 -1.50 7.27 5.93
CA ILE A 70 -1.66 7.86 4.59
C ILE A 70 -1.64 6.78 3.50
N VAL A 71 -0.69 5.85 3.57
CA VAL A 71 -0.60 4.73 2.61
C VAL A 71 -1.83 3.83 2.70
N GLU A 72 -2.29 3.51 3.91
CA GLU A 72 -3.50 2.72 4.12
C GLU A 72 -4.74 3.39 3.52
N ASP A 73 -4.90 4.69 3.73
CA ASP A 73 -6.02 5.45 3.18
C ASP A 73 -6.01 5.45 1.64
N ILE A 74 -4.83 5.56 1.05
CA ILE A 74 -4.68 5.45 -0.41
C ILE A 74 -5.05 4.07 -0.90
N LEU A 75 -4.59 3.01 -0.24
CA LEU A 75 -4.93 1.64 -0.61
C LEU A 75 -6.44 1.38 -0.53
N LYS A 76 -7.10 1.90 0.51
CA LYS A 76 -8.57 1.84 0.65
C LYS A 76 -9.28 2.59 -0.49
N ALA A 77 -8.79 3.77 -0.84
CA ALA A 77 -9.34 4.55 -1.95
C ALA A 77 -9.18 3.83 -3.30
N LEU A 78 -8.01 3.25 -3.56
CA LEU A 78 -7.75 2.47 -4.77
C LEU A 78 -8.69 1.28 -4.91
N ARG A 79 -8.91 0.57 -3.81
CA ARG A 79 -9.86 -0.55 -3.76
C ARG A 79 -11.29 -0.09 -4.10
N GLN A 80 -11.73 1.03 -3.53
CA GLN A 80 -13.06 1.61 -3.82
C GLN A 80 -13.19 2.03 -5.28
N GLU A 81 -12.10 2.45 -5.92
CA GLU A 81 -12.06 2.79 -7.35
C GLU A 81 -12.02 1.55 -8.26
N GLY A 82 -11.98 0.36 -7.70
CA GLY A 82 -11.94 -0.91 -8.44
C GLY A 82 -10.56 -1.30 -8.95
N LEU A 83 -9.49 -0.70 -8.43
CA LEU A 83 -8.12 -1.10 -8.74
C LEU A 83 -7.80 -2.43 -8.04
N GLY A 84 -7.19 -3.36 -8.76
CA GLY A 84 -6.61 -4.55 -8.15
C GLY A 84 -5.31 -4.21 -7.45
N VAL A 85 -5.14 -4.64 -6.20
CA VAL A 85 -3.92 -4.42 -5.43
C VAL A 85 -3.43 -5.75 -4.89
N LEU A 86 -2.19 -6.11 -5.20
CA LEU A 86 -1.47 -7.16 -4.50
C LEU A 86 -0.47 -6.51 -3.55
N LEU A 87 -0.71 -6.66 -2.26
CA LEU A 87 0.09 -6.09 -1.20
C LEU A 87 0.88 -7.18 -0.50
N VAL A 88 2.20 -7.05 -0.47
CA VAL A 88 3.09 -7.86 0.35
C VAL A 88 3.48 -7.04 1.57
N GLU A 89 3.16 -7.54 2.76
CA GLU A 89 3.43 -6.87 4.03
C GLU A 89 3.88 -7.86 5.10
N GLN A 90 4.89 -7.46 5.87
CA GLN A 90 5.27 -8.16 7.11
C GLN A 90 4.44 -7.66 8.29
N ASN A 91 4.02 -6.41 8.26
CA ASN A 91 3.11 -5.85 9.25
C ASN A 91 1.68 -6.34 8.99
N LEU A 92 1.27 -7.36 9.73
CA LEU A 92 -0.04 -7.97 9.54
C LEU A 92 -1.18 -6.98 9.84
N TYR A 93 -1.03 -6.08 10.81
CA TYR A 93 -2.06 -5.07 11.10
C TYR A 93 -2.29 -4.14 9.91
N ALA A 94 -1.22 -3.67 9.27
CA ALA A 94 -1.31 -2.83 8.08
C ALA A 94 -1.99 -3.60 6.92
N ALA A 95 -1.64 -4.86 6.72
CA ALA A 95 -2.27 -5.70 5.70
C ALA A 95 -3.76 -5.92 5.96
N LEU A 96 -4.13 -6.29 7.20
CA LEU A 96 -5.53 -6.55 7.57
C LEU A 96 -6.41 -5.30 7.49
N ALA A 97 -5.84 -4.11 7.70
CA ALA A 97 -6.58 -2.85 7.62
C ALA A 97 -7.14 -2.57 6.21
N VAL A 98 -6.52 -3.12 5.16
CA VAL A 98 -6.83 -2.78 3.76
C VAL A 98 -7.24 -3.98 2.90
N ALA A 99 -6.95 -5.21 3.32
CA ALA A 99 -7.15 -6.41 2.52
C ALA A 99 -8.60 -6.89 2.45
N ASP A 100 -9.00 -7.40 1.29
CA ASP A 100 -10.22 -8.19 1.11
C ASP A 100 -9.95 -9.69 1.31
N ARG A 101 -8.76 -10.13 0.93
CA ARG A 101 -8.28 -11.51 1.09
C ARG A 101 -6.84 -11.50 1.57
N VAL A 102 -6.49 -12.51 2.34
CA VAL A 102 -5.16 -12.69 2.92
C VAL A 102 -4.62 -14.05 2.53
N CYS A 103 -3.37 -14.09 2.07
CA CYS A 103 -2.60 -15.33 1.90
C CYS A 103 -1.37 -15.23 2.80
N ILE A 104 -1.13 -16.25 3.61
CA ILE A 104 0.08 -16.33 4.42
C ILE A 104 1.08 -17.25 3.74
N PHE A 105 2.27 -16.72 3.49
CA PHE A 105 3.39 -17.43 2.91
C PHE A 105 4.41 -17.80 3.99
N GLU A 106 4.84 -19.05 3.96
CA GLU A 106 5.94 -19.52 4.78
C GLU A 106 6.82 -20.44 3.93
N THR A 107 8.10 -20.13 3.86
CA THR A 107 9.10 -20.94 3.15
C THR A 107 8.67 -21.29 1.69
N GLY A 108 8.21 -20.28 0.96
CA GLY A 108 7.82 -20.43 -0.45
C GLY A 108 6.48 -21.13 -0.69
N ARG A 109 5.66 -21.31 0.34
CA ARG A 109 4.35 -21.96 0.24
C ARG A 109 3.26 -21.11 0.86
N VAL A 110 2.06 -21.17 0.30
CA VAL A 110 0.85 -20.65 0.93
C VAL A 110 0.44 -21.63 2.04
N VAL A 111 0.50 -21.18 3.28
CA VAL A 111 0.15 -22.00 4.46
C VAL A 111 -1.26 -21.72 4.95
N TRP A 112 -1.84 -20.58 4.57
CA TRP A 112 -3.21 -20.23 4.89
C TRP A 112 -3.76 -19.22 3.89
N GLU A 113 -5.05 -19.26 3.62
CA GLU A 113 -5.76 -18.32 2.76
C GLU A 113 -7.18 -18.09 3.29
N GLY A 114 -7.63 -16.85 3.26
CA GLY A 114 -9.00 -16.50 3.67
C GLY A 114 -9.23 -15.00 3.74
N THR A 115 -10.32 -14.61 4.40
CA THR A 115 -10.63 -13.22 4.66
C THR A 115 -9.94 -12.72 5.94
N PRO A 116 -9.77 -11.40 6.13
CA PRO A 116 -9.29 -10.85 7.39
C PRO A 116 -10.11 -11.31 8.59
N ALA A 117 -11.44 -11.34 8.48
CA ALA A 117 -12.31 -11.78 9.55
C ALA A 117 -12.09 -13.26 9.92
N GLN A 118 -11.89 -14.13 8.93
CA GLN A 118 -11.59 -15.53 9.16
C GLN A 118 -10.24 -15.73 9.86
N LEU A 119 -9.24 -14.94 9.50
CA LEU A 119 -7.93 -14.98 10.16
C LEU A 119 -8.02 -14.53 11.62
N GLN A 120 -8.71 -13.43 11.87
CA GLN A 120 -8.92 -12.89 13.23
C GLN A 120 -9.70 -13.86 14.13
N ALA A 121 -10.59 -14.68 13.56
CA ALA A 121 -11.32 -15.72 14.29
C ALA A 121 -10.43 -16.92 14.68
N GLN A 122 -9.28 -17.09 14.05
CA GLN A 122 -8.32 -18.16 14.33
C GLN A 122 -7.15 -17.62 15.17
N GLN A 123 -7.38 -17.46 16.47
CA GLN A 123 -6.44 -16.81 17.38
C GLN A 123 -5.07 -17.48 17.37
N ASP A 124 -4.99 -18.80 17.33
CA ASP A 124 -3.72 -19.54 17.30
C ASP A 124 -2.86 -19.18 16.07
N LEU A 125 -3.49 -19.06 14.90
CA LEU A 125 -2.80 -18.65 13.68
C LEU A 125 -2.39 -17.19 13.74
N PHE A 126 -3.26 -16.35 14.27
CA PHE A 126 -3.01 -14.92 14.41
C PHE A 126 -1.79 -14.67 15.32
N GLU A 127 -1.73 -15.34 16.47
CA GLU A 127 -0.59 -15.28 17.40
C GLU A 127 0.69 -15.83 16.76
N ARG A 128 0.60 -16.99 16.09
CA ARG A 128 1.75 -17.63 15.43
C ARG A 128 2.41 -16.74 14.38
N TYR A 129 1.62 -16.05 13.54
CA TYR A 129 2.14 -15.27 12.44
C TYR A 129 2.36 -13.79 12.77
N LEU A 130 1.73 -13.27 13.82
CA LEU A 130 2.03 -11.94 14.35
C LEU A 130 3.26 -11.88 15.24
N GLY A 131 3.71 -13.04 15.75
CA GLY A 131 4.80 -13.08 16.70
C GLY A 131 4.48 -12.40 18.04
N ILE A 132 3.20 -12.24 18.36
CA ILE A 132 2.75 -11.74 19.66
C ILE A 132 2.72 -12.93 20.62
N HIS A 133 3.74 -12.98 21.44
CA HIS A 133 3.79 -13.91 22.57
C HIS A 133 3.24 -13.24 23.82
#